data_13f64cf9ed3fd528320b6d536877a335
#
_entry.id   13f64cf9ed3fd528320b6d536877a335
#
_cell.length_a   1.000
_cell.length_b   1.000
_cell.length_c   1.000
_cell.angle_alpha   90.00
_cell.angle_beta   90.00
_cell.angle_gamma   90.00
#
_symmetry.space_group_name_H-M   'P 1'
#
loop_
_entity.id
_entity.type
_entity.pdbx_description
1 polymer ?
#
loop_
_entity_poly.entity_id
_entity_poly.type
_entity_poly.pdbx_seq_one_letter_code
_entity_poly.pdbx_strand_id
1 'polypeptide(L)'
;MLSDIRSVHFVGICGTAMASVAAAMRDRGFTVTGSDANVYPPMSTFLAERKVEVIAGYSEQNLAHQPDLVVIGNTHSRGNPEVEAVLDRKLRYCSLPELLKEFFIRGKRSIVVSGTHGKTTTTSLLTWVFESAGLNPSYLIGGLPSNLGAGARFTDSEWFIIEGDEYDTAFFDKRSKFLHYLPEVAIINNLELDHADIFPDLASVQKTFSHFIRLVPRNGLLLANGDEPHLAPLLNVTHCPVKRFGLGENNAVRATNLQFGATATTFELPSCKFQLNMVGELNVRNALAVVGAAKYCGLSNKQIQAGFDTFKGVKRRMEVRGIAGGVTVVDDFGHHPTAIRETLKALRIKHPAQKLWAVFEPRSQSTRRNVFQNDFPTAFGEADTIIIAEVAFAHVLPLEERLDTTKLAADLKAHGKAAHFLPDVDSIVQHLGQHAQGGDVICVFTNGGFGNIHARLLERLGKR
;
A
#
# COMPACT_ATOMS: atom_id res chain seq x y z
N MET A 1 18.65 -7.94 25.67
CA MET A 1 18.14 -6.58 25.98
C MET A 1 16.60 -6.48 26.06
N LEU A 2 15.84 -7.48 25.62
CA LEU A 2 14.35 -7.48 25.64
C LEU A 2 13.77 -8.71 26.37
N SER A 3 14.60 -9.53 26.97
CA SER A 3 14.20 -10.75 27.70
C SER A 3 13.46 -10.48 29.02
N ASP A 4 13.48 -9.24 29.47
CA ASP A 4 12.86 -8.77 30.71
C ASP A 4 11.48 -8.14 30.50
N ILE A 5 11.04 -7.95 29.24
CA ILE A 5 9.73 -7.40 28.91
C ILE A 5 8.65 -8.46 29.13
N ARG A 6 7.60 -8.10 29.88
CA ARG A 6 6.41 -8.93 30.15
C ARG A 6 5.12 -8.20 29.79
N SER A 7 5.13 -6.86 29.88
CA SER A 7 3.98 -6.01 29.65
C SER A 7 4.29 -4.94 28.60
N VAL A 8 3.33 -4.73 27.69
CA VAL A 8 3.47 -3.78 26.58
C VAL A 8 2.21 -2.93 26.47
N HIS A 9 2.38 -1.61 26.43
CA HIS A 9 1.29 -0.67 26.20
C HIS A 9 1.40 -0.04 24.81
N PHE A 10 0.29 0.03 24.05
CA PHE A 10 0.26 0.57 22.71
C PHE A 10 -0.50 1.91 22.68
N VAL A 11 0.19 3.00 22.35
CA VAL A 11 -0.43 4.33 22.11
C VAL A 11 -0.90 4.41 20.66
N GLY A 12 -2.21 4.52 20.45
CA GLY A 12 -2.83 4.43 19.14
C GLY A 12 -3.12 2.99 18.68
N ILE A 13 -3.59 2.15 19.62
CA ILE A 13 -3.75 0.70 19.42
C ILE A 13 -4.76 0.32 18.33
N CYS A 14 -5.76 1.17 18.04
CA CYS A 14 -6.82 0.87 17.05
C CYS A 14 -6.37 1.06 15.59
N GLY A 15 -5.15 1.51 15.34
CA GLY A 15 -4.55 1.44 14.00
C GLY A 15 -4.42 -0.02 13.52
N THR A 16 -4.74 -0.32 12.27
CA THR A 16 -4.80 -1.71 11.75
C THR A 16 -3.53 -2.52 12.03
N ALA A 17 -2.37 -1.96 11.73
CA ALA A 17 -1.08 -2.64 12.00
C ALA A 17 -0.80 -2.75 13.51
N MET A 18 -1.08 -1.70 14.28
CA MET A 18 -0.91 -1.66 15.74
C MET A 18 -1.77 -2.75 16.40
N ALA A 19 -3.06 -2.82 16.06
CA ALA A 19 -3.99 -3.81 16.59
C ALA A 19 -3.56 -5.24 16.28
N SER A 20 -3.10 -5.49 15.05
CA SER A 20 -2.65 -6.83 14.64
C SER A 20 -1.40 -7.28 15.41
N VAL A 21 -0.45 -6.36 15.65
CA VAL A 21 0.76 -6.64 16.40
C VAL A 21 0.47 -6.77 17.91
N ALA A 22 -0.39 -5.92 18.46
CA ALA A 22 -0.85 -6.02 19.84
C ALA A 22 -1.49 -7.39 20.14
N ALA A 23 -2.39 -7.84 19.25
CA ALA A 23 -2.98 -9.17 19.32
C ALA A 23 -1.91 -10.29 19.25
N ALA A 24 -0.95 -10.19 18.33
CA ALA A 24 0.13 -11.17 18.22
C ALA A 24 1.07 -11.19 19.44
N MET A 25 1.32 -10.05 20.08
CA MET A 25 2.05 -9.98 21.36
C MET A 25 1.25 -10.69 22.46
N ARG A 26 -0.07 -10.45 22.51
CA ARG A 26 -0.96 -11.14 23.46
C ARG A 26 -0.95 -12.65 23.28
N ASP A 27 -1.04 -13.13 22.03
CA ASP A 27 -0.99 -14.56 21.68
C ASP A 27 0.35 -15.21 22.10
N ARG A 28 1.43 -14.44 22.17
CA ARG A 28 2.74 -14.86 22.66
C ARG A 28 2.89 -14.81 24.21
N GLY A 29 1.82 -14.46 24.93
CA GLY A 29 1.80 -14.48 26.37
C GLY A 29 2.21 -13.17 27.06
N PHE A 30 2.38 -12.06 26.32
CA PHE A 30 2.60 -10.75 26.93
C PHE A 30 1.31 -10.19 27.54
N THR A 31 1.43 -9.43 28.60
CA THR A 31 0.34 -8.57 29.06
C THR A 31 0.26 -7.35 28.14
N VAL A 32 -0.84 -7.19 27.44
CA VAL A 32 -0.99 -6.13 26.42
C VAL A 32 -2.16 -5.24 26.79
N THR A 33 -1.90 -3.94 26.85
CA THR A 33 -2.88 -2.86 27.00
C THR A 33 -2.66 -1.83 25.89
N GLY A 34 -3.59 -0.93 25.70
CA GLY A 34 -3.37 0.22 24.81
C GLY A 34 -4.49 1.22 24.86
N SER A 35 -4.24 2.37 24.28
CA SER A 35 -5.14 3.52 24.24
C SER A 35 -5.38 4.00 22.83
N ASP A 36 -6.56 4.55 22.57
CA ASP A 36 -6.87 5.23 21.30
C ASP A 36 -8.00 6.25 21.53
N ALA A 37 -7.96 7.35 20.75
CA ALA A 37 -9.06 8.32 20.74
C ALA A 37 -10.30 7.78 19.99
N ASN A 38 -10.09 6.84 19.06
CA ASN A 38 -11.10 6.33 18.13
C ASN A 38 -11.35 4.83 18.34
N VAL A 39 -11.99 4.48 19.45
CA VAL A 39 -12.29 3.08 19.80
C VAL A 39 -13.63 2.66 19.20
N TYR A 40 -13.61 2.17 17.96
CA TYR A 40 -14.80 1.68 17.24
C TYR A 40 -14.48 0.47 16.35
N PRO A 41 -15.51 -0.33 15.95
CA PRO A 41 -15.33 -1.45 15.04
C PRO A 41 -14.73 -1.03 13.69
N PRO A 42 -13.94 -1.90 13.02
CA PRO A 42 -13.73 -3.32 13.35
C PRO A 42 -12.60 -3.59 14.35
N MET A 43 -11.65 -2.64 14.56
CA MET A 43 -10.45 -2.91 15.35
C MET A 43 -10.72 -3.08 16.85
N SER A 44 -11.67 -2.33 17.41
CA SER A 44 -12.07 -2.50 18.83
C SER A 44 -12.65 -3.89 19.09
N THR A 45 -13.50 -4.39 18.18
CA THR A 45 -14.06 -5.75 18.26
C THR A 45 -12.96 -6.81 18.14
N PHE A 46 -12.06 -6.65 17.14
CA PHE A 46 -10.92 -7.54 16.92
C PHE A 46 -10.01 -7.66 18.17
N LEU A 47 -9.72 -6.55 18.85
CA LEU A 47 -8.90 -6.52 20.06
C LEU A 47 -9.65 -7.15 21.26
N ALA A 48 -10.95 -6.84 21.40
CA ALA A 48 -11.77 -7.40 22.50
C ALA A 48 -11.88 -8.93 22.40
N GLU A 49 -12.06 -9.49 21.20
CA GLU A 49 -12.09 -10.93 20.96
C GLU A 49 -10.79 -11.62 21.40
N ARG A 50 -9.67 -10.90 21.34
CA ARG A 50 -8.34 -11.38 21.77
C ARG A 50 -7.98 -10.99 23.19
N LYS A 51 -8.95 -10.47 23.96
CA LYS A 51 -8.78 -10.07 25.37
C LYS A 51 -7.62 -9.06 25.55
N VAL A 52 -7.47 -8.15 24.61
CA VAL A 52 -6.57 -6.99 24.72
C VAL A 52 -7.37 -5.83 25.32
N GLU A 53 -6.88 -5.27 26.40
CA GLU A 53 -7.52 -4.13 27.07
C GLU A 53 -7.28 -2.85 26.25
N VAL A 54 -8.37 -2.18 25.87
CA VAL A 54 -8.33 -0.92 25.12
C VAL A 54 -8.97 0.18 25.93
N ILE A 55 -8.21 1.25 26.18
CA ILE A 55 -8.62 2.42 26.94
C ILE A 55 -9.01 3.52 25.96
N ALA A 56 -10.21 4.10 26.13
CA ALA A 56 -10.66 5.21 25.28
C ALA A 56 -10.04 6.53 25.76
N GLY A 57 -9.41 7.24 24.82
CA GLY A 57 -8.70 8.51 25.07
C GLY A 57 -7.28 8.32 25.59
N TYR A 58 -6.53 9.41 25.57
CA TYR A 58 -5.13 9.47 26.02
C TYR A 58 -5.04 10.20 27.35
N SER A 59 -4.35 9.58 28.33
CA SER A 59 -4.12 10.12 29.65
C SER A 59 -2.86 9.54 30.26
N GLU A 60 -2.12 10.31 31.06
CA GLU A 60 -0.99 9.84 31.86
C GLU A 60 -1.36 8.67 32.80
N GLN A 61 -2.63 8.61 33.23
CA GLN A 61 -3.15 7.56 34.11
C GLN A 61 -3.21 6.20 33.41
N ASN A 62 -3.28 6.16 32.08
CA ASN A 62 -3.25 4.93 31.32
C ASN A 62 -1.92 4.16 31.49
N LEU A 63 -0.86 4.86 31.92
CA LEU A 63 0.47 4.29 32.20
C LEU A 63 0.72 4.06 33.70
N ALA A 64 -0.31 4.13 34.55
CA ALA A 64 -0.15 3.94 36.01
C ALA A 64 0.31 2.51 36.38
N HIS A 65 0.02 1.52 35.53
CA HIS A 65 0.45 0.13 35.70
C HIS A 65 1.93 -0.12 35.35
N GLN A 66 2.67 0.92 34.94
CA GLN A 66 4.11 0.90 34.66
C GLN A 66 4.49 -0.22 33.64
N PRO A 67 4.05 -0.16 32.40
CA PRO A 67 4.39 -1.18 31.39
C PRO A 67 5.92 -1.24 31.17
N ASP A 68 6.45 -2.44 30.93
CA ASP A 68 7.88 -2.63 30.64
C ASP A 68 8.31 -1.98 29.33
N LEU A 69 7.37 -1.83 28.38
CA LEU A 69 7.59 -1.20 27.09
C LEU A 69 6.35 -0.46 26.63
N VAL A 70 6.52 0.75 26.08
CA VAL A 70 5.46 1.52 25.42
C VAL A 70 5.75 1.58 23.92
N VAL A 71 4.77 1.20 23.09
CA VAL A 71 4.84 1.29 21.63
C VAL A 71 4.06 2.51 21.17
N ILE A 72 4.75 3.45 20.54
CA ILE A 72 4.14 4.71 20.11
C ILE A 72 3.85 4.65 18.60
N GLY A 73 2.57 4.78 18.22
CA GLY A 73 2.13 4.84 16.83
C GLY A 73 2.63 6.11 16.13
N ASN A 74 2.92 6.02 14.84
CA ASN A 74 3.54 7.11 14.08
C ASN A 74 2.65 8.37 13.89
N THR A 75 1.36 8.28 14.17
CA THR A 75 0.44 9.42 14.16
C THR A 75 0.47 10.25 15.44
N HIS A 76 1.17 9.77 16.46
CA HIS A 76 1.29 10.44 17.78
C HIS A 76 2.61 11.17 17.91
N SER A 77 2.56 12.33 18.56
CA SER A 77 3.72 13.20 18.73
C SER A 77 3.64 13.95 20.07
N ARG A 78 4.55 14.91 20.25
CA ARG A 78 4.55 15.82 21.41
C ARG A 78 3.19 16.49 21.56
N GLY A 79 2.78 16.68 22.81
CA GLY A 79 1.46 17.15 23.20
C GLY A 79 0.42 16.04 23.48
N ASN A 80 0.69 14.79 23.11
CA ASN A 80 -0.13 13.67 23.56
C ASN A 80 0.20 13.34 25.03
N PRO A 81 -0.78 13.28 25.96
CA PRO A 81 -0.51 13.11 27.39
C PRO A 81 0.28 11.85 27.74
N GLU A 82 0.07 10.75 27.03
CA GLU A 82 0.84 9.51 27.25
C GLU A 82 2.27 9.63 26.72
N VAL A 83 2.46 10.26 25.56
CA VAL A 83 3.79 10.53 25.01
C VAL A 83 4.59 11.41 25.97
N GLU A 84 3.98 12.48 26.52
CA GLU A 84 4.65 13.33 27.50
C GLU A 84 4.99 12.55 28.78
N ALA A 85 4.07 11.75 29.32
CA ALA A 85 4.32 10.92 30.50
C ALA A 85 5.43 9.88 30.26
N VAL A 86 5.51 9.29 29.08
CA VAL A 86 6.61 8.37 28.70
C VAL A 86 7.96 9.08 28.76
N LEU A 87 8.06 10.29 28.24
CA LEU A 87 9.30 11.07 28.22
C LEU A 87 9.68 11.57 29.62
N ASP A 88 8.72 12.13 30.36
CA ASP A 88 8.94 12.67 31.73
C ASP A 88 9.40 11.59 32.69
N ARG A 89 8.78 10.42 32.65
CA ARG A 89 9.08 9.28 33.51
C ARG A 89 10.24 8.42 33.01
N LYS A 90 10.79 8.73 31.82
CA LYS A 90 11.85 7.96 31.14
C LYS A 90 11.50 6.48 30.99
N LEU A 91 10.23 6.18 30.65
CA LEU A 91 9.81 4.82 30.42
C LEU A 91 10.49 4.28 29.14
N ARG A 92 10.67 2.96 29.05
CA ARG A 92 11.15 2.36 27.81
C ARG A 92 10.07 2.49 26.72
N TYR A 93 10.45 2.99 25.56
CA TYR A 93 9.53 3.10 24.43
C TYR A 93 10.22 2.76 23.11
N CYS A 94 9.40 2.37 22.13
CA CYS A 94 9.83 2.12 20.77
C CYS A 94 8.71 2.43 19.78
N SER A 95 9.06 2.45 18.52
CA SER A 95 8.12 2.47 17.41
C SER A 95 7.59 1.06 17.08
N LEU A 96 6.50 0.97 16.32
CA LEU A 96 6.00 -0.30 15.82
C LEU A 96 7.04 -1.06 14.95
N PRO A 97 7.76 -0.41 14.00
CA PRO A 97 8.82 -1.07 13.23
C PRO A 97 9.95 -1.64 14.11
N GLU A 98 10.35 -0.95 15.16
CA GLU A 98 11.36 -1.45 16.12
C GLU A 98 10.86 -2.67 16.88
N LEU A 99 9.62 -2.66 17.35
CA LEU A 99 9.01 -3.81 18.00
C LEU A 99 8.93 -5.01 17.04
N LEU A 100 8.46 -4.80 15.81
CA LEU A 100 8.40 -5.83 14.77
C LEU A 100 9.78 -6.44 14.52
N LYS A 101 10.80 -5.59 14.36
CA LYS A 101 12.19 -6.02 14.16
C LYS A 101 12.64 -7.01 15.23
N GLU A 102 12.44 -6.68 16.50
CA GLU A 102 13.01 -7.44 17.60
C GLU A 102 12.18 -8.68 17.96
N PHE A 103 10.86 -8.59 17.94
CA PHE A 103 9.98 -9.67 18.40
C PHE A 103 9.48 -10.60 17.28
N PHE A 104 9.46 -10.15 16.02
CA PHE A 104 8.82 -10.91 14.96
C PHE A 104 9.71 -11.19 13.74
N ILE A 105 10.67 -10.30 13.43
CA ILE A 105 11.51 -10.43 12.22
C ILE A 105 12.86 -11.06 12.55
N ARG A 106 13.46 -10.69 13.69
CA ARG A 106 14.78 -11.21 14.08
C ARG A 106 14.77 -12.75 14.16
N GLY A 107 15.73 -13.38 13.47
CA GLY A 107 15.82 -14.84 13.37
C GLY A 107 14.96 -15.46 12.27
N LYS A 108 14.20 -14.63 11.51
CA LYS A 108 13.44 -15.08 10.33
C LYS A 108 14.11 -14.62 9.04
N ARG A 109 13.76 -15.28 7.96
CA ARG A 109 14.12 -14.91 6.59
C ARG A 109 13.11 -13.87 6.10
N SER A 110 13.49 -12.59 6.10
CA SER A 110 12.58 -11.52 5.75
C SER A 110 12.67 -11.14 4.28
N ILE A 111 11.50 -10.99 3.64
CA ILE A 111 11.35 -10.46 2.29
C ILE A 111 10.62 -9.13 2.41
N VAL A 112 11.31 -8.06 2.07
CA VAL A 112 10.79 -6.70 2.19
C VAL A 112 10.48 -6.16 0.80
N VAL A 113 9.22 -5.82 0.54
CA VAL A 113 8.75 -5.30 -0.74
C VAL A 113 8.54 -3.80 -0.63
N SER A 114 9.34 -3.02 -1.34
CA SER A 114 9.27 -1.57 -1.33
C SER A 114 9.16 -0.97 -2.74
N GLY A 115 9.06 0.35 -2.81
CA GLY A 115 8.84 1.14 -4.02
C GLY A 115 7.66 2.08 -3.88
N THR A 116 7.55 3.09 -4.72
CA THR A 116 6.43 4.06 -4.65
C THR A 116 5.10 3.40 -4.94
N HIS A 117 5.04 2.50 -5.94
CA HIS A 117 3.81 1.82 -6.38
C HIS A 117 3.96 0.30 -6.38
N GLY A 118 2.83 -0.40 -6.33
CA GLY A 118 2.79 -1.86 -6.43
C GLY A 118 3.17 -2.62 -5.16
N LYS A 119 3.67 -1.96 -4.11
CA LYS A 119 4.06 -2.61 -2.82
C LYS A 119 3.03 -3.61 -2.33
N THR A 120 1.82 -3.14 -2.04
CA THR A 120 0.73 -3.94 -1.46
C THR A 120 0.36 -5.14 -2.35
N THR A 121 0.25 -4.91 -3.65
CA THR A 121 -0.09 -5.98 -4.62
C THR A 121 1.02 -7.03 -4.69
N THR A 122 2.28 -6.61 -4.80
CA THR A 122 3.43 -7.52 -4.85
C THR A 122 3.58 -8.31 -3.56
N THR A 123 3.47 -7.64 -2.39
CA THR A 123 3.55 -8.30 -1.09
C THR A 123 2.42 -9.32 -0.92
N SER A 124 1.19 -8.95 -1.32
CA SER A 124 0.02 -9.84 -1.25
C SER A 124 0.17 -11.07 -2.15
N LEU A 125 0.59 -10.87 -3.39
CA LEU A 125 0.79 -11.94 -4.36
C LEU A 125 1.93 -12.88 -3.92
N LEU A 126 3.04 -12.32 -3.44
CA LEU A 126 4.17 -13.10 -2.91
C LEU A 126 3.76 -13.93 -1.69
N THR A 127 3.06 -13.30 -0.74
CA THR A 127 2.55 -13.99 0.45
C THR A 127 1.61 -15.13 0.06
N TRP A 128 0.72 -14.91 -0.90
CA TRP A 128 -0.20 -15.94 -1.37
C TRP A 128 0.52 -17.09 -2.08
N VAL A 129 1.55 -16.81 -2.89
CA VAL A 129 2.40 -17.85 -3.52
C VAL A 129 3.07 -18.72 -2.46
N PHE A 130 3.61 -18.12 -1.38
CA PHE A 130 4.22 -18.87 -0.28
C PHE A 130 3.18 -19.68 0.50
N GLU A 131 2.01 -19.10 0.75
CA GLU A 131 0.90 -19.79 1.41
C GLU A 131 0.43 -21.00 0.60
N SER A 132 0.21 -20.82 -0.71
CA SER A 132 -0.19 -21.87 -1.64
C SER A 132 0.85 -23.00 -1.76
N ALA A 133 2.11 -22.67 -1.51
CA ALA A 133 3.21 -23.65 -1.48
C ALA A 133 3.36 -24.35 -0.11
N GLY A 134 2.51 -24.03 0.88
CA GLY A 134 2.52 -24.63 2.22
C GLY A 134 3.58 -24.07 3.17
N LEU A 135 4.19 -22.92 2.86
CA LEU A 135 5.26 -22.32 3.67
C LEU A 135 4.74 -21.50 4.85
N ASN A 136 3.42 -21.23 4.92
CA ASN A 136 2.73 -20.56 6.04
C ASN A 136 3.46 -19.29 6.57
N PRO A 137 3.79 -18.30 5.73
CA PRO A 137 4.63 -17.16 6.14
C PRO A 137 3.95 -16.28 7.17
N SER A 138 4.74 -15.64 8.04
CA SER A 138 4.32 -14.41 8.70
C SER A 138 4.26 -13.28 7.68
N TYR A 139 3.33 -12.35 7.84
CA TYR A 139 3.25 -11.19 6.93
C TYR A 139 2.65 -9.94 7.60
N LEU A 140 3.02 -8.77 7.07
CA LEU A 140 2.37 -7.49 7.35
C LEU A 140 2.25 -6.71 6.03
N ILE A 141 1.02 -6.43 5.63
CA ILE A 141 0.64 -5.84 4.34
C ILE A 141 -0.24 -4.62 4.61
N GLY A 142 0.02 -3.50 3.95
CA GLY A 142 -0.72 -2.25 4.10
C GLY A 142 -2.14 -2.24 3.49
N GLY A 143 -2.64 -3.38 3.04
CA GLY A 143 -3.97 -3.58 2.48
C GLY A 143 -4.60 -4.88 2.95
N LEU A 144 -5.78 -5.19 2.39
CA LEU A 144 -6.52 -6.42 2.70
C LEU A 144 -6.50 -7.37 1.48
N PRO A 145 -5.60 -8.36 1.44
CA PRO A 145 -5.58 -9.36 0.38
C PRO A 145 -6.80 -10.28 0.48
N SER A 146 -7.53 -10.45 -0.64
CA SER A 146 -8.79 -11.19 -0.66
C SER A 146 -8.63 -12.68 -0.29
N ASN A 147 -7.47 -13.26 -0.60
CA ASN A 147 -7.16 -14.65 -0.25
C ASN A 147 -6.84 -14.86 1.23
N LEU A 148 -6.24 -13.86 1.88
CA LEU A 148 -5.70 -13.99 3.24
C LEU A 148 -6.70 -13.54 4.31
N GLY A 149 -7.67 -12.71 3.94
CA GLY A 149 -8.71 -12.21 4.84
C GLY A 149 -8.24 -11.23 5.92
N ALA A 150 -6.92 -11.01 6.03
CA ALA A 150 -6.31 -10.08 6.98
C ALA A 150 -5.05 -9.44 6.39
N GLY A 151 -4.72 -8.22 6.84
CA GLY A 151 -3.49 -7.51 6.46
C GLY A 151 -2.24 -7.99 7.21
N ALA A 152 -2.39 -8.77 8.28
CA ALA A 152 -1.28 -9.29 9.04
C ALA A 152 -1.57 -10.67 9.63
N ARG A 153 -0.54 -11.49 9.72
CA ARG A 153 -0.53 -12.77 10.43
C ARG A 153 0.90 -13.07 10.90
N PHE A 154 1.02 -13.62 12.10
CA PHE A 154 2.30 -13.99 12.70
C PHE A 154 2.29 -15.49 13.01
N THR A 155 3.24 -16.23 12.44
CA THR A 155 3.35 -17.68 12.52
C THR A 155 4.75 -18.07 12.99
N ASP A 156 4.98 -19.37 13.22
CA ASP A 156 6.30 -19.91 13.55
C ASP A 156 7.15 -20.21 12.31
N SER A 157 6.63 -19.96 11.09
CA SER A 157 7.39 -20.11 9.84
C SER A 157 8.71 -19.33 9.89
N GLU A 158 9.73 -19.85 9.23
CA GLU A 158 10.99 -19.12 9.02
C GLU A 158 10.82 -17.85 8.16
N TRP A 159 9.73 -17.73 7.41
CA TRP A 159 9.51 -16.65 6.47
C TRP A 159 8.72 -15.49 7.07
N PHE A 160 9.17 -14.28 6.81
CA PHE A 160 8.43 -13.05 7.10
C PHE A 160 8.38 -12.17 5.84
N ILE A 161 7.18 -11.97 5.29
CA ILE A 161 6.95 -11.15 4.10
C ILE A 161 6.31 -9.83 4.52
N ILE A 162 6.96 -8.70 4.24
CA ILE A 162 6.51 -7.40 4.75
C ILE A 162 6.55 -6.32 3.69
N GLU A 163 5.51 -5.49 3.70
CA GLU A 163 5.47 -4.27 2.90
C GLU A 163 6.42 -3.22 3.49
N GLY A 164 7.39 -2.82 2.69
CA GLY A 164 8.43 -1.85 3.04
C GLY A 164 7.98 -0.42 2.73
N ASP A 165 7.40 0.24 3.73
CA ASP A 165 6.93 1.61 3.62
C ASP A 165 8.11 2.59 3.80
N GLU A 166 8.24 3.53 2.87
CA GLU A 166 9.24 4.61 2.87
C GLU A 166 8.88 5.76 3.80
N TYR A 167 7.67 5.80 4.33
CA TYR A 167 7.24 6.84 5.28
C TYR A 167 7.97 6.73 6.62
N ASP A 168 8.08 7.85 7.35
CA ASP A 168 8.79 7.93 8.62
C ASP A 168 8.19 6.99 9.69
N THR A 169 9.04 6.59 10.63
CA THR A 169 8.76 5.55 11.61
C THR A 169 7.92 6.06 12.78
N ALA A 170 8.32 7.18 13.37
CA ALA A 170 7.67 7.80 14.53
C ALA A 170 8.09 9.26 14.67
N PHE A 171 7.50 10.00 15.63
CA PHE A 171 7.88 11.40 15.87
C PHE A 171 9.35 11.54 16.28
N PHE A 172 9.90 10.56 16.96
CA PHE A 172 11.30 10.52 17.45
C PHE A 172 12.26 9.81 16.50
N ASP A 173 11.77 9.10 15.49
CA ASP A 173 12.58 8.45 14.45
C ASP A 173 12.05 8.77 13.07
N LYS A 174 12.74 9.67 12.36
CA LYS A 174 12.38 10.14 11.03
C LYS A 174 12.94 9.28 9.90
N ARG A 175 13.54 8.14 10.21
CA ARG A 175 13.94 7.15 9.21
C ARG A 175 12.71 6.40 8.69
N SER A 176 12.79 5.97 7.45
CA SER A 176 11.75 5.15 6.83
C SER A 176 11.59 3.80 7.54
N LYS A 177 10.34 3.32 7.63
CA LYS A 177 9.99 2.06 8.34
C LYS A 177 10.76 0.86 7.83
N PHE A 178 11.01 0.75 6.53
CA PHE A 178 11.72 -0.40 5.95
C PHE A 178 13.17 -0.55 6.45
N LEU A 179 13.78 0.50 7.02
CA LEU A 179 15.13 0.41 7.58
C LEU A 179 15.21 -0.48 8.85
N HIS A 180 14.05 -0.80 9.42
CA HIS A 180 13.97 -1.69 10.58
C HIS A 180 13.76 -3.17 10.22
N TYR A 181 13.45 -3.53 8.95
CA TYR A 181 12.90 -4.84 8.62
C TYR A 181 13.90 -5.95 8.28
N LEU A 182 15.22 -5.71 8.47
CA LEU A 182 16.29 -6.72 8.33
C LEU A 182 16.15 -7.57 7.04
N PRO A 183 16.15 -6.99 5.83
CA PRO A 183 15.85 -7.71 4.61
C PRO A 183 16.90 -8.78 4.30
N GLU A 184 16.52 -10.06 4.15
CA GLU A 184 17.31 -11.05 3.43
C GLU A 184 17.10 -10.88 1.91
N VAL A 185 15.85 -10.64 1.52
CA VAL A 185 15.49 -10.28 0.14
C VAL A 185 14.82 -8.91 0.17
N ALA A 186 15.39 -7.96 -0.57
CA ALA A 186 14.76 -6.66 -0.84
C ALA A 186 14.22 -6.64 -2.26
N ILE A 187 12.96 -6.23 -2.42
CA ILE A 187 12.34 -5.97 -3.70
C ILE A 187 12.10 -4.46 -3.81
N ILE A 188 12.50 -3.85 -4.93
CA ILE A 188 12.21 -2.45 -5.22
C ILE A 188 11.48 -2.37 -6.56
N ASN A 189 10.18 -2.06 -6.52
CA ASN A 189 9.32 -2.03 -7.70
C ASN A 189 9.57 -0.82 -8.59
N ASN A 190 9.71 0.35 -8.00
CA ASN A 190 9.90 1.63 -8.67
C ASN A 190 10.32 2.70 -7.66
N LEU A 191 10.71 3.86 -8.15
CA LEU A 191 11.15 4.96 -7.32
C LEU A 191 10.75 6.27 -7.98
N GLU A 192 9.74 6.92 -7.42
CA GLU A 192 9.22 8.22 -7.84
C GLU A 192 9.10 9.15 -6.63
N LEU A 193 8.93 10.44 -6.87
CA LEU A 193 8.64 11.39 -5.80
C LEU A 193 7.21 11.15 -5.30
N ASP A 194 7.07 10.83 -4.04
CA ASP A 194 5.80 10.81 -3.30
C ASP A 194 6.07 11.24 -1.86
N HIS A 195 5.03 11.35 -1.02
CA HIS A 195 5.15 11.81 0.36
C HIS A 195 5.86 13.17 0.46
N ALA A 196 5.35 14.18 -0.30
CA ALA A 196 5.93 15.51 -0.40
C ALA A 196 5.94 16.30 0.94
N ASP A 197 5.34 15.77 1.98
CA ASP A 197 5.41 16.27 3.35
C ASP A 197 6.71 15.87 4.08
N ILE A 198 7.39 14.81 3.63
CA ILE A 198 8.64 14.32 4.22
C ILE A 198 9.81 14.27 3.21
N PHE A 199 9.54 14.21 1.92
CA PHE A 199 10.57 14.23 0.86
C PHE A 199 10.43 15.47 0.00
N PRO A 200 11.39 16.40 0.07
CA PRO A 200 11.34 17.63 -0.73
C PRO A 200 11.59 17.38 -2.23
N ASP A 201 12.30 16.31 -2.57
CA ASP A 201 12.73 15.99 -3.94
C ASP A 201 13.02 14.49 -4.13
N LEU A 202 13.20 14.09 -5.39
CA LEU A 202 13.55 12.74 -5.76
C LEU A 202 14.90 12.28 -5.19
N ALA A 203 15.87 13.18 -5.04
CA ALA A 203 17.20 12.85 -4.50
C ALA A 203 17.09 12.42 -3.03
N SER A 204 16.21 13.01 -2.26
CA SER A 204 15.94 12.62 -0.87
C SER A 204 15.31 11.23 -0.78
N VAL A 205 14.39 10.88 -1.70
CA VAL A 205 13.84 9.53 -1.83
C VAL A 205 14.96 8.55 -2.18
N GLN A 206 15.76 8.85 -3.21
CA GLN A 206 16.91 8.03 -3.62
C GLN A 206 17.89 7.79 -2.47
N LYS A 207 18.21 8.81 -1.69
CA LYS A 207 19.07 8.69 -0.51
C LYS A 207 18.52 7.67 0.49
N THR A 208 17.24 7.73 0.77
CA THR A 208 16.57 6.81 1.70
C THR A 208 16.59 5.36 1.19
N PHE A 209 16.30 5.16 -0.10
CA PHE A 209 16.41 3.83 -0.72
C PHE A 209 17.85 3.31 -0.76
N SER A 210 18.86 4.20 -0.91
CA SER A 210 20.27 3.79 -0.81
C SER A 210 20.63 3.23 0.57
N HIS A 211 20.04 3.80 1.64
CA HIS A 211 20.20 3.25 2.99
C HIS A 211 19.55 1.86 3.11
N PHE A 212 18.35 1.68 2.54
CA PHE A 212 17.67 0.40 2.54
C PHE A 212 18.45 -0.69 1.80
N ILE A 213 18.95 -0.39 0.61
CA ILE A 213 19.77 -1.31 -0.21
C ILE A 213 20.99 -1.82 0.57
N ARG A 214 21.65 -0.95 1.33
CA ARG A 214 22.85 -1.29 2.12
C ARG A 214 22.56 -2.25 3.29
N LEU A 215 21.30 -2.46 3.67
CA LEU A 215 20.93 -3.39 4.73
C LEU A 215 20.82 -4.84 4.25
N VAL A 216 20.79 -5.07 2.93
CA VAL A 216 20.72 -6.43 2.38
C VAL A 216 22.07 -7.12 2.60
N PRO A 217 22.11 -8.27 3.29
CA PRO A 217 23.37 -8.95 3.62
C PRO A 217 24.02 -9.55 2.37
N ARG A 218 25.30 -9.84 2.43
CA ARG A 218 26.09 -10.39 1.30
C ARG A 218 25.54 -11.69 0.72
N ASN A 219 24.89 -12.49 1.55
CA ASN A 219 24.23 -13.73 1.19
C ASN A 219 22.73 -13.56 0.87
N GLY A 220 22.22 -12.33 0.88
CA GLY A 220 20.86 -11.99 0.51
C GLY A 220 20.71 -11.71 -0.99
N LEU A 221 19.59 -11.06 -1.36
CA LEU A 221 19.28 -10.70 -2.75
C LEU A 221 18.60 -9.33 -2.82
N LEU A 222 19.08 -8.48 -3.72
CA LEU A 222 18.33 -7.31 -4.18
C LEU A 222 17.64 -7.64 -5.52
N LEU A 223 16.31 -7.56 -5.54
CA LEU A 223 15.50 -7.59 -6.76
C LEU A 223 15.07 -6.16 -7.09
N ALA A 224 15.59 -5.60 -8.17
CA ALA A 224 15.31 -4.25 -8.60
C ALA A 224 14.60 -4.25 -9.96
N ASN A 225 13.59 -3.41 -10.12
CA ASN A 225 13.00 -3.17 -11.43
C ASN A 225 14.05 -2.49 -12.33
N GLY A 226 14.50 -3.22 -13.35
CA GLY A 226 15.53 -2.71 -14.27
C GLY A 226 15.00 -1.76 -15.34
N ASP A 227 13.69 -1.62 -15.45
CA ASP A 227 13.03 -0.66 -16.33
C ASP A 227 12.87 0.72 -15.64
N GLU A 228 13.20 0.81 -14.35
CA GLU A 228 13.06 2.03 -13.55
C GLU A 228 14.36 2.84 -13.56
N PRO A 229 14.42 3.97 -14.28
CA PRO A 229 15.66 4.70 -14.45
C PRO A 229 16.21 5.30 -13.16
N HIS A 230 15.32 5.63 -12.20
CA HIS A 230 15.72 6.25 -10.94
C HIS A 230 16.36 5.27 -9.95
N LEU A 231 16.23 3.94 -10.19
CA LEU A 231 16.92 2.92 -9.41
C LEU A 231 18.35 2.65 -9.90
N ALA A 232 18.62 2.81 -11.19
CA ALA A 232 19.92 2.43 -11.78
C ALA A 232 21.13 3.02 -11.04
N PRO A 233 21.15 4.32 -10.65
CA PRO A 233 22.27 4.90 -9.92
C PRO A 233 22.50 4.28 -8.53
N LEU A 234 21.42 3.75 -7.91
CA LEU A 234 21.49 3.20 -6.56
C LEU A 234 22.08 1.79 -6.50
N LEU A 235 22.12 1.08 -7.62
CA LEU A 235 22.63 -0.29 -7.65
C LEU A 235 24.13 -0.37 -7.39
N ASN A 236 24.87 0.74 -7.50
CA ASN A 236 26.30 0.81 -7.24
C ASN A 236 26.65 0.73 -5.74
N VAL A 237 25.68 0.90 -4.83
CA VAL A 237 25.95 0.84 -3.37
C VAL A 237 25.64 -0.53 -2.76
N THR A 238 25.38 -1.54 -3.59
CA THR A 238 25.04 -2.89 -3.15
C THR A 238 26.26 -3.68 -2.70
N HIS A 239 26.07 -4.53 -1.70
CA HIS A 239 27.06 -5.51 -1.23
C HIS A 239 26.53 -6.95 -1.35
N CYS A 240 25.41 -7.15 -2.00
CA CYS A 240 24.74 -8.42 -2.23
C CYS A 240 24.53 -8.67 -3.74
N PRO A 241 24.20 -9.90 -4.16
CA PRO A 241 23.74 -10.16 -5.51
C PRO A 241 22.54 -9.30 -5.89
N VAL A 242 22.57 -8.78 -7.13
CA VAL A 242 21.47 -7.99 -7.71
C VAL A 242 20.87 -8.77 -8.88
N LYS A 243 19.57 -8.95 -8.90
CA LYS A 243 18.82 -9.40 -10.08
C LYS A 243 17.84 -8.32 -10.50
N ARG A 244 17.90 -7.94 -11.77
CA ARG A 244 16.93 -7.01 -12.35
C ARG A 244 15.74 -7.79 -12.89
N PHE A 245 14.54 -7.24 -12.67
CA PHE A 245 13.29 -7.75 -13.28
C PHE A 245 12.63 -6.64 -14.08
N GLY A 246 11.87 -7.02 -15.11
CA GLY A 246 11.15 -6.07 -15.96
C GLY A 246 10.84 -6.60 -17.34
N LEU A 247 10.49 -5.69 -18.25
CA LEU A 247 10.15 -6.01 -19.65
C LEU A 247 11.32 -5.73 -20.61
N GLY A 248 12.20 -4.80 -20.25
CA GLY A 248 13.37 -4.42 -21.03
C GLY A 248 14.42 -5.54 -21.12
N GLU A 249 15.28 -5.45 -22.16
CA GLU A 249 16.23 -6.51 -22.51
C GLU A 249 17.27 -6.82 -21.45
N ASN A 250 17.63 -5.85 -20.65
CA ASN A 250 18.69 -5.96 -19.64
C ASN A 250 18.23 -6.58 -18.31
N ASN A 251 17.04 -7.19 -18.28
CA ASN A 251 16.49 -7.81 -17.10
C ASN A 251 16.76 -9.32 -17.06
N ALA A 252 17.26 -9.81 -15.92
CA ALA A 252 17.49 -11.24 -15.70
C ALA A 252 16.18 -12.02 -15.51
N VAL A 253 15.16 -11.39 -14.93
CA VAL A 253 13.79 -11.92 -14.81
C VAL A 253 12.93 -11.10 -15.77
N ARG A 254 12.99 -11.46 -17.05
CA ARG A 254 12.34 -10.70 -18.14
C ARG A 254 11.11 -11.44 -18.65
N ALA A 255 9.97 -10.72 -18.72
CA ALA A 255 8.81 -11.21 -19.43
C ALA A 255 8.87 -10.85 -20.91
N THR A 256 8.48 -11.80 -21.74
CA THR A 256 8.28 -11.66 -23.18
C THR A 256 6.91 -12.22 -23.57
N ASN A 257 6.48 -12.02 -24.81
CA ASN A 257 5.23 -12.56 -25.35
C ASN A 257 4.00 -12.28 -24.46
N LEU A 258 3.89 -11.02 -24.00
CA LEU A 258 2.76 -10.58 -23.18
C LEU A 258 1.46 -10.64 -23.99
N GLN A 259 0.46 -11.33 -23.43
CA GLN A 259 -0.88 -11.37 -23.99
C GLN A 259 -1.89 -10.96 -22.93
N PHE A 260 -2.58 -9.85 -23.15
CA PHE A 260 -3.56 -9.32 -22.22
C PHE A 260 -4.96 -9.80 -22.61
N GLY A 261 -5.61 -10.54 -21.71
CA GLY A 261 -7.02 -10.87 -21.81
C GLY A 261 -7.86 -9.99 -20.88
N ALA A 262 -9.18 -10.16 -20.92
CA ALA A 262 -10.09 -9.39 -20.08
C ALA A 262 -9.94 -9.68 -18.56
N THR A 263 -9.49 -10.86 -18.18
CA THR A 263 -9.39 -11.29 -16.78
C THR A 263 -8.01 -11.75 -16.35
N ALA A 264 -7.15 -12.07 -17.31
CA ALA A 264 -5.82 -12.61 -17.04
C ALA A 264 -4.81 -12.11 -18.07
N THR A 265 -3.55 -12.14 -17.69
CA THR A 265 -2.41 -11.86 -18.57
C THR A 265 -1.53 -13.08 -18.64
N THR A 266 -1.09 -13.50 -19.83
CA THR A 266 -0.04 -14.50 -19.98
C THR A 266 1.26 -13.85 -20.41
N PHE A 267 2.37 -14.40 -19.94
CA PHE A 267 3.72 -13.97 -20.29
C PHE A 267 4.70 -15.13 -20.22
N GLU A 268 5.82 -14.99 -20.90
CA GLU A 268 6.84 -16.02 -20.98
C GLU A 268 8.17 -15.54 -20.36
N LEU A 269 8.83 -16.43 -19.64
CA LEU A 269 10.24 -16.34 -19.26
C LEU A 269 11.02 -17.40 -20.05
N PRO A 270 12.36 -17.34 -20.11
CA PRO A 270 13.13 -18.26 -20.95
C PRO A 270 12.85 -19.76 -20.77
N SER A 271 12.39 -20.18 -19.60
CA SER A 271 12.17 -21.59 -19.27
C SER A 271 10.72 -21.95 -18.95
N CYS A 272 9.78 -21.01 -19.00
CA CYS A 272 8.39 -21.26 -18.60
C CYS A 272 7.44 -20.18 -19.06
N LYS A 273 6.16 -20.54 -19.16
CA LYS A 273 5.05 -19.61 -19.36
C LYS A 273 4.25 -19.50 -18.09
N PHE A 274 3.81 -18.29 -17.78
CA PHE A 274 2.94 -18.00 -16.66
C PHE A 274 1.62 -17.38 -17.12
N GLN A 275 0.56 -17.67 -16.39
CA GLN A 275 -0.70 -16.97 -16.44
C GLN A 275 -0.96 -16.30 -15.08
N LEU A 276 -1.30 -15.04 -15.10
CA LEU A 276 -1.63 -14.24 -13.93
C LEU A 276 -3.08 -13.78 -14.03
N ASN A 277 -3.90 -14.05 -13.02
CA ASN A 277 -5.30 -13.60 -12.98
C ASN A 277 -5.44 -12.11 -12.64
N MET A 278 -4.61 -11.30 -13.28
CA MET A 278 -4.61 -9.83 -13.23
C MET A 278 -4.26 -9.28 -14.61
N VAL A 279 -4.69 -8.05 -14.87
CA VAL A 279 -4.49 -7.39 -16.17
C VAL A 279 -3.58 -6.17 -16.01
N GLY A 280 -2.79 -5.89 -17.03
CA GLY A 280 -1.94 -4.69 -17.14
C GLY A 280 -0.46 -4.94 -16.85
N GLU A 281 0.39 -4.15 -17.50
CA GLU A 281 1.86 -4.28 -17.42
C GLU A 281 2.39 -4.09 -16.00
N LEU A 282 1.79 -3.18 -15.21
CA LEU A 282 2.19 -2.99 -13.82
C LEU A 282 2.06 -4.30 -13.04
N ASN A 283 1.00 -5.06 -13.27
CA ASN A 283 0.79 -6.35 -12.61
C ASN A 283 1.73 -7.44 -13.11
N VAL A 284 2.14 -7.39 -14.39
CA VAL A 284 3.21 -8.26 -14.89
C VAL A 284 4.52 -7.95 -14.18
N ARG A 285 4.92 -6.66 -14.05
CA ARG A 285 6.12 -6.28 -13.29
C ARG A 285 6.05 -6.74 -11.83
N ASN A 286 4.91 -6.58 -11.17
CA ASN A 286 4.68 -7.10 -9.81
C ASN A 286 4.88 -8.63 -9.75
N ALA A 287 4.34 -9.36 -10.75
CA ALA A 287 4.51 -10.83 -10.84
C ALA A 287 5.96 -11.24 -11.10
N LEU A 288 6.72 -10.50 -11.92
CA LEU A 288 8.14 -10.77 -12.15
C LEU A 288 8.98 -10.63 -10.88
N ALA A 289 8.70 -9.60 -10.07
CA ALA A 289 9.31 -9.46 -8.75
C ALA A 289 9.02 -10.68 -7.86
N VAL A 290 7.75 -11.13 -7.85
CA VAL A 290 7.33 -12.34 -7.11
C VAL A 290 8.04 -13.59 -7.63
N VAL A 291 8.11 -13.79 -8.95
CA VAL A 291 8.84 -14.93 -9.54
C VAL A 291 10.31 -14.91 -9.13
N GLY A 292 10.95 -13.74 -9.21
CA GLY A 292 12.36 -13.56 -8.83
C GLY A 292 12.62 -13.96 -7.37
N ALA A 293 11.77 -13.47 -6.44
CA ALA A 293 11.86 -13.77 -5.02
C ALA A 293 11.55 -15.25 -4.71
N ALA A 294 10.45 -15.76 -5.23
CA ALA A 294 10.04 -17.14 -5.01
C ALA A 294 11.07 -18.15 -5.53
N LYS A 295 11.67 -17.88 -6.69
CA LYS A 295 12.77 -18.70 -7.23
C LYS A 295 14.01 -18.67 -6.36
N TYR A 296 14.40 -17.52 -5.86
CA TYR A 296 15.51 -17.41 -4.92
C TYR A 296 15.26 -18.22 -3.64
N CYS A 297 14.01 -18.25 -3.18
CA CYS A 297 13.58 -19.00 -2.01
C CYS A 297 13.33 -20.50 -2.30
N GLY A 298 13.62 -20.99 -3.50
CA GLY A 298 13.57 -22.40 -3.86
C GLY A 298 12.23 -22.92 -4.39
N LEU A 299 11.25 -22.05 -4.62
CA LEU A 299 9.96 -22.47 -5.17
C LEU A 299 10.08 -22.83 -6.66
N SER A 300 9.39 -23.91 -7.05
CA SER A 300 9.27 -24.35 -8.44
C SER A 300 8.30 -23.47 -9.25
N ASN A 301 8.43 -23.49 -10.58
CA ASN A 301 7.47 -22.80 -11.47
C ASN A 301 6.03 -23.27 -11.22
N LYS A 302 5.83 -24.57 -10.93
CA LYS A 302 4.51 -25.13 -10.66
C LYS A 302 3.88 -24.56 -9.39
N GLN A 303 4.65 -24.37 -8.32
CA GLN A 303 4.16 -23.77 -7.08
C GLN A 303 3.83 -22.29 -7.27
N ILE A 304 4.66 -21.55 -8.02
CA ILE A 304 4.41 -20.15 -8.34
C ILE A 304 3.13 -20.00 -9.17
N GLN A 305 2.97 -20.85 -10.22
CA GLN A 305 1.77 -20.83 -11.05
C GLN A 305 0.50 -21.14 -10.26
N ALA A 306 0.54 -22.13 -9.36
CA ALA A 306 -0.60 -22.46 -8.51
C ALA A 306 -1.06 -21.28 -7.63
N GLY A 307 -0.10 -20.47 -7.15
CA GLY A 307 -0.40 -19.23 -6.45
C GLY A 307 -1.04 -18.19 -7.39
N PHE A 308 -0.53 -18.02 -8.61
CA PHE A 308 -1.07 -17.09 -9.59
C PHE A 308 -2.48 -17.46 -10.04
N ASP A 309 -2.76 -18.75 -10.25
CA ASP A 309 -4.07 -19.27 -10.67
C ASP A 309 -5.18 -18.98 -9.64
N THR A 310 -4.82 -18.94 -8.37
CA THR A 310 -5.78 -18.83 -7.27
C THR A 310 -5.79 -17.46 -6.59
N PHE A 311 -4.95 -16.51 -7.03
CA PHE A 311 -4.91 -15.17 -6.47
C PHE A 311 -6.16 -14.35 -6.82
N LYS A 312 -6.81 -13.79 -5.80
CA LYS A 312 -8.09 -13.05 -5.91
C LYS A 312 -7.93 -11.53 -5.83
N GLY A 313 -6.67 -11.04 -5.86
CA GLY A 313 -6.38 -9.61 -5.77
C GLY A 313 -6.42 -9.06 -4.34
N VAL A 314 -6.39 -7.73 -4.28
CA VAL A 314 -6.36 -6.96 -3.03
C VAL A 314 -7.53 -5.99 -3.04
N LYS A 315 -8.17 -5.81 -1.89
CA LYS A 315 -9.23 -4.81 -1.72
C LYS A 315 -8.73 -3.43 -2.11
N ARG A 316 -9.58 -2.66 -2.77
CA ARG A 316 -9.27 -1.31 -3.24
C ARG A 316 -8.07 -1.24 -4.23
N ARG A 317 -7.82 -2.30 -5.00
CA ARG A 317 -6.89 -2.36 -6.13
C ARG A 317 -7.64 -2.90 -7.34
N MET A 318 -8.20 -2.01 -8.16
CA MET A 318 -9.13 -2.33 -9.25
C MET A 318 -10.29 -3.23 -8.77
N GLU A 319 -10.72 -3.04 -7.52
CA GLU A 319 -11.79 -3.85 -6.92
C GLU A 319 -13.15 -3.48 -7.51
N VAL A 320 -13.83 -4.45 -8.12
CA VAL A 320 -15.22 -4.27 -8.54
C VAL A 320 -16.11 -4.28 -7.30
N ARG A 321 -16.68 -3.13 -6.96
CA ARG A 321 -17.58 -2.97 -5.81
C ARG A 321 -19.00 -3.46 -6.09
N GLY A 322 -19.38 -3.49 -7.36
CA GLY A 322 -20.67 -3.99 -7.81
C GLY A 322 -21.03 -3.50 -9.21
N ILE A 323 -22.16 -3.99 -9.70
CA ILE A 323 -22.77 -3.57 -10.95
C ILE A 323 -24.21 -3.16 -10.64
N ALA A 324 -24.62 -1.95 -11.02
CA ALA A 324 -25.96 -1.44 -10.80
C ALA A 324 -26.41 -0.64 -12.02
N GLY A 325 -27.66 -0.84 -12.49
CA GLY A 325 -28.14 -0.25 -13.74
C GLY A 325 -27.28 -0.59 -14.95
N GLY A 326 -26.57 -1.74 -14.94
CA GLY A 326 -25.63 -2.15 -15.97
C GLY A 326 -24.26 -1.42 -15.92
N VAL A 327 -24.04 -0.53 -14.96
CA VAL A 327 -22.77 0.23 -14.78
C VAL A 327 -21.89 -0.48 -13.77
N THR A 328 -20.62 -0.72 -14.15
CA THR A 328 -19.62 -1.31 -13.24
C THR A 328 -18.95 -0.23 -12.40
N VAL A 329 -18.95 -0.38 -11.07
CA VAL A 329 -18.28 0.54 -10.13
C VAL A 329 -17.04 -0.11 -9.57
N VAL A 330 -15.88 0.53 -9.78
CA VAL A 330 -14.54 0.07 -9.40
C VAL A 330 -13.95 1.00 -8.34
N ASP A 331 -13.31 0.43 -7.31
CA ASP A 331 -12.56 1.14 -6.27
C ASP A 331 -11.06 0.93 -6.49
N ASP A 332 -10.30 2.00 -6.56
CA ASP A 332 -8.85 1.95 -6.62
C ASP A 332 -8.20 2.93 -5.65
N PHE A 333 -7.21 2.46 -4.92
CA PHE A 333 -6.44 3.26 -3.95
C PHE A 333 -5.38 4.15 -4.62
N GLY A 334 -5.19 4.00 -5.93
CA GLY A 334 -4.25 4.79 -6.72
C GLY A 334 -4.56 6.28 -6.58
N HIS A 335 -3.55 7.06 -6.30
CA HIS A 335 -3.67 8.51 -6.14
C HIS A 335 -2.53 9.26 -6.85
N HIS A 336 -1.36 8.66 -6.96
CA HIS A 336 -0.23 9.20 -7.73
C HIS A 336 -0.52 9.15 -9.25
N PRO A 337 -0.06 10.14 -10.05
CA PRO A 337 -0.30 10.18 -11.50
C PRO A 337 0.06 8.87 -12.22
N THR A 338 1.20 8.28 -11.91
CA THR A 338 1.63 6.98 -12.48
C THR A 338 0.66 5.85 -12.11
N ALA A 339 0.21 5.77 -10.85
CA ALA A 339 -0.72 4.73 -10.43
C ALA A 339 -2.08 4.86 -11.13
N ILE A 340 -2.60 6.08 -11.26
CA ILE A 340 -3.84 6.37 -11.99
C ILE A 340 -3.71 5.94 -13.45
N ARG A 341 -2.63 6.36 -14.11
CA ARG A 341 -2.35 6.01 -15.53
C ARG A 341 -2.32 4.51 -15.74
N GLU A 342 -1.57 3.78 -14.92
CA GLU A 342 -1.42 2.33 -15.08
C GLU A 342 -2.73 1.56 -14.76
N THR A 343 -3.51 2.02 -13.78
CA THR A 343 -4.84 1.47 -13.48
C THR A 343 -5.80 1.71 -14.65
N LEU A 344 -5.83 2.91 -15.22
CA LEU A 344 -6.69 3.23 -16.36
C LEU A 344 -6.30 2.45 -17.61
N LYS A 345 -5.01 2.26 -17.91
CA LYS A 345 -4.54 1.35 -18.97
C LYS A 345 -5.05 -0.07 -18.77
N ALA A 346 -4.92 -0.60 -17.57
CA ALA A 346 -5.40 -1.94 -17.25
C ALA A 346 -6.93 -2.05 -17.39
N LEU A 347 -7.68 -1.04 -16.97
CA LEU A 347 -9.13 -0.98 -17.16
C LEU A 347 -9.52 -0.87 -18.64
N ARG A 348 -8.79 -0.09 -19.45
CA ARG A 348 -9.02 0.00 -20.89
C ARG A 348 -8.79 -1.33 -21.61
N ILE A 349 -7.76 -2.08 -21.23
CA ILE A 349 -7.53 -3.45 -21.73
C ILE A 349 -8.71 -4.36 -21.35
N LYS A 350 -9.18 -4.26 -20.10
CA LYS A 350 -10.28 -5.08 -19.60
C LYS A 350 -11.63 -4.70 -20.21
N HIS A 351 -11.81 -3.44 -20.56
CA HIS A 351 -13.05 -2.83 -21.04
C HIS A 351 -12.81 -2.00 -22.30
N PRO A 352 -12.43 -2.62 -23.45
CA PRO A 352 -11.92 -1.90 -24.63
C PRO A 352 -12.97 -1.03 -25.34
N ALA A 353 -14.24 -1.40 -25.25
CA ALA A 353 -15.33 -0.69 -25.94
C ALA A 353 -16.23 0.13 -24.99
N GLN A 354 -16.09 -0.05 -23.70
CA GLN A 354 -16.92 0.62 -22.70
C GLN A 354 -16.43 2.05 -22.44
N LYS A 355 -17.36 2.95 -22.15
CA LYS A 355 -17.02 4.29 -21.69
C LYS A 355 -16.44 4.21 -20.27
N LEU A 356 -15.24 4.77 -20.10
CA LEU A 356 -14.49 4.74 -18.85
C LEU A 356 -14.55 6.12 -18.18
N TRP A 357 -15.18 6.17 -17.01
CA TRP A 357 -15.24 7.33 -16.13
C TRP A 357 -14.16 7.21 -15.06
N ALA A 358 -13.35 8.25 -14.89
CA ALA A 358 -12.41 8.39 -13.78
C ALA A 358 -12.92 9.44 -12.81
N VAL A 359 -13.11 9.06 -11.55
CA VAL A 359 -13.49 9.98 -10.45
C VAL A 359 -12.30 10.08 -9.51
N PHE A 360 -11.77 11.26 -9.28
CA PHE A 360 -10.56 11.48 -8.49
C PHE A 360 -10.79 12.39 -7.31
N GLU A 361 -10.45 11.90 -6.09
CA GLU A 361 -10.37 12.67 -4.85
C GLU A 361 -8.89 12.96 -4.53
N PRO A 362 -8.41 14.21 -4.65
CA PRO A 362 -7.08 14.59 -4.17
C PRO A 362 -7.05 14.58 -2.63
N ARG A 363 -6.44 13.55 -2.01
CA ARG A 363 -6.53 13.36 -0.56
C ARG A 363 -5.20 13.09 0.14
N SER A 364 -4.23 12.42 -0.51
CA SER A 364 -2.93 12.14 0.10
C SER A 364 -2.13 13.42 0.33
N GLN A 365 -1.09 13.34 1.15
CA GLN A 365 -0.24 14.51 1.44
C GLN A 365 0.37 15.12 0.18
N SER A 366 0.74 14.30 -0.81
CA SER A 366 1.27 14.77 -2.08
C SER A 366 0.19 15.30 -3.02
N THR A 367 -0.94 14.57 -3.16
CA THR A 367 -1.97 14.92 -4.15
C THR A 367 -2.85 16.10 -3.78
N ARG A 368 -2.88 16.46 -2.49
CA ARG A 368 -3.50 17.72 -2.05
C ARG A 368 -2.68 18.96 -2.41
N ARG A 369 -1.37 18.76 -2.70
CA ARG A 369 -0.44 19.82 -3.07
C ARG A 369 -0.32 19.93 -4.58
N ASN A 370 0.18 21.08 -5.03
CA ASN A 370 0.40 21.37 -6.45
C ASN A 370 1.60 20.66 -7.07
N VAL A 371 2.27 19.77 -6.33
CA VAL A 371 3.46 19.02 -6.76
C VAL A 371 3.23 18.26 -8.08
N PHE A 372 2.04 17.70 -8.27
CA PHE A 372 1.66 16.95 -9.49
C PHE A 372 0.69 17.72 -10.40
N GLN A 373 0.57 19.03 -10.25
CA GLN A 373 -0.38 19.83 -11.04
C GLN A 373 -0.23 19.61 -12.55
N ASN A 374 1.02 19.50 -13.02
CA ASN A 374 1.33 19.36 -14.44
C ASN A 374 1.38 17.89 -14.91
N ASP A 375 1.41 16.92 -13.99
CA ASP A 375 1.50 15.50 -14.32
C ASP A 375 0.11 14.86 -14.48
N PHE A 376 -0.87 15.33 -13.71
CA PHE A 376 -2.23 14.79 -13.74
C PHE A 376 -2.91 14.85 -15.10
N PRO A 377 -2.79 15.90 -15.94
CA PRO A 377 -3.48 15.92 -17.23
C PRO A 377 -3.14 14.71 -18.10
N THR A 378 -1.90 14.22 -18.06
CA THR A 378 -1.47 13.05 -18.83
C THR A 378 -1.85 11.72 -18.16
N ALA A 379 -2.06 11.72 -16.84
CA ALA A 379 -2.38 10.51 -16.10
C ALA A 379 -3.77 9.93 -16.45
N PHE A 380 -4.69 10.75 -16.87
CA PHE A 380 -6.06 10.36 -17.23
C PHE A 380 -6.26 10.02 -18.71
N GLY A 381 -5.17 9.81 -19.47
CA GLY A 381 -5.22 9.61 -20.93
C GLY A 381 -6.17 8.52 -21.41
N GLU A 382 -6.37 7.44 -20.68
CA GLU A 382 -7.25 6.33 -21.05
C GLU A 382 -8.72 6.52 -20.64
N ALA A 383 -9.03 7.51 -19.79
CA ALA A 383 -10.41 7.81 -19.41
C ALA A 383 -11.12 8.62 -20.51
N ASP A 384 -12.40 8.35 -20.70
CA ASP A 384 -13.25 9.11 -21.65
C ASP A 384 -13.85 10.34 -20.98
N THR A 385 -14.19 10.23 -19.69
CA THR A 385 -14.71 11.34 -18.89
C THR A 385 -14.07 11.34 -17.51
N ILE A 386 -13.65 12.50 -17.06
CA ILE A 386 -12.96 12.67 -15.77
C ILE A 386 -13.77 13.60 -14.88
N ILE A 387 -13.94 13.20 -13.61
CA ILE A 387 -14.55 14.01 -12.57
C ILE A 387 -13.49 14.26 -11.50
N ILE A 388 -13.20 15.52 -11.25
CA ILE A 388 -12.26 15.96 -10.20
C ILE A 388 -13.09 16.51 -9.03
N ALA A 389 -12.89 15.93 -7.85
CA ALA A 389 -13.47 16.45 -6.60
C ALA A 389 -12.64 17.61 -6.03
N GLU A 390 -13.18 18.29 -5.03
CA GLU A 390 -12.42 19.28 -4.25
C GLU A 390 -11.30 18.55 -3.46
N VAL A 391 -10.22 19.27 -3.19
CA VAL A 391 -9.11 18.79 -2.35
C VAL A 391 -9.62 18.44 -0.96
N ALA A 392 -9.41 17.20 -0.54
CA ALA A 392 -9.81 16.75 0.80
C ALA A 392 -9.05 17.55 1.88
N PHE A 393 -9.77 18.02 2.92
CA PHE A 393 -9.18 18.83 3.99
C PHE A 393 -8.46 20.09 3.47
N ALA A 394 -9.02 20.76 2.47
CA ALA A 394 -8.43 21.93 1.84
C ALA A 394 -8.01 23.03 2.84
N HIS A 395 -8.77 23.20 3.94
CA HIS A 395 -8.51 24.20 4.98
C HIS A 395 -7.17 24.01 5.74
N VAL A 396 -6.54 22.83 5.63
CA VAL A 396 -5.27 22.53 6.33
C VAL A 396 -4.04 23.04 5.57
N LEU A 397 -4.19 23.36 4.28
CA LEU A 397 -3.08 23.81 3.42
C LEU A 397 -3.27 25.24 2.95
N PRO A 398 -2.19 26.05 2.86
CA PRO A 398 -2.22 27.33 2.18
C PRO A 398 -2.72 27.19 0.73
N LEU A 399 -3.42 28.20 0.23
CA LEU A 399 -4.02 28.14 -1.11
C LEU A 399 -2.96 27.97 -2.22
N GLU A 400 -1.82 28.62 -2.06
CA GLU A 400 -0.69 28.59 -2.99
C GLU A 400 0.02 27.24 -3.08
N GLU A 401 -0.12 26.40 -2.04
CA GLU A 401 0.44 25.03 -2.02
C GLU A 401 -0.53 23.98 -2.53
N ARG A 402 -1.84 24.31 -2.65
CA ARG A 402 -2.85 23.33 -3.02
C ARG A 402 -2.83 22.98 -4.49
N LEU A 403 -3.25 21.76 -4.80
CA LEU A 403 -3.67 21.40 -6.15
C LEU A 403 -4.86 22.31 -6.54
N ASP A 404 -4.73 22.98 -7.66
CA ASP A 404 -5.85 23.72 -8.26
C ASP A 404 -6.70 22.75 -9.09
N THR A 405 -7.77 22.28 -8.48
CA THR A 405 -8.69 21.29 -9.07
C THR A 405 -9.49 21.86 -10.23
N THR A 406 -9.79 23.17 -10.22
CA THR A 406 -10.47 23.87 -11.31
C THR A 406 -9.56 24.01 -12.52
N LYS A 407 -8.29 24.41 -12.29
CA LYS A 407 -7.26 24.44 -13.33
C LYS A 407 -7.02 23.04 -13.90
N LEU A 408 -6.93 22.00 -13.06
CA LEU A 408 -6.77 20.64 -13.53
C LEU A 408 -7.91 20.22 -14.47
N ALA A 409 -9.16 20.51 -14.13
CA ALA A 409 -10.29 20.24 -15.01
C ALA A 409 -10.22 21.03 -16.33
N ALA A 410 -9.73 22.27 -16.30
CA ALA A 410 -9.50 23.07 -17.52
C ALA A 410 -8.36 22.50 -18.37
N ASP A 411 -7.24 22.12 -17.76
CA ASP A 411 -6.08 21.52 -18.44
C ASP A 411 -6.47 20.20 -19.13
N LEU A 412 -7.27 19.36 -18.45
CA LEU A 412 -7.80 18.12 -19.05
C LEU A 412 -8.67 18.40 -20.28
N LYS A 413 -9.52 19.43 -20.24
CA LYS A 413 -10.32 19.87 -21.41
C LYS A 413 -9.42 20.35 -22.56
N ALA A 414 -8.37 21.10 -22.24
CA ALA A 414 -7.39 21.54 -23.24
C ALA A 414 -6.65 20.37 -23.91
N HIS A 415 -6.52 19.24 -23.19
CA HIS A 415 -6.00 17.97 -23.73
C HIS A 415 -7.09 17.12 -24.44
N GLY A 416 -8.25 17.69 -24.73
CA GLY A 416 -9.33 17.04 -25.48
C GLY A 416 -10.17 16.05 -24.67
N LYS A 417 -10.11 16.09 -23.33
CA LYS A 417 -10.89 15.20 -22.46
C LYS A 417 -12.20 15.86 -22.00
N ALA A 418 -13.25 15.07 -21.87
CA ALA A 418 -14.45 15.50 -21.15
C ALA A 418 -14.12 15.52 -19.65
N ALA A 419 -14.01 16.70 -19.05
CA ALA A 419 -13.63 16.85 -17.65
C ALA A 419 -14.58 17.80 -16.91
N HIS A 420 -14.88 17.45 -15.65
CA HIS A 420 -15.78 18.22 -14.79
C HIS A 420 -15.14 18.40 -13.41
N PHE A 421 -15.23 19.60 -12.88
CA PHE A 421 -15.00 19.83 -11.45
C PHE A 421 -16.35 19.75 -10.74
N LEU A 422 -16.47 18.83 -9.81
CA LEU A 422 -17.65 18.63 -8.96
C LEU A 422 -17.15 18.47 -7.52
N PRO A 423 -17.42 19.48 -6.65
CA PRO A 423 -16.67 19.61 -5.41
C PRO A 423 -16.94 18.51 -4.37
N ASP A 424 -18.15 17.93 -4.38
CA ASP A 424 -18.61 17.03 -3.33
C ASP A 424 -19.23 15.74 -3.88
N VAL A 425 -19.37 14.77 -2.99
CA VAL A 425 -19.90 13.45 -3.32
C VAL A 425 -21.36 13.50 -3.82
N ASP A 426 -22.18 14.44 -3.31
CA ASP A 426 -23.57 14.58 -3.72
C ASP A 426 -23.69 14.97 -5.18
N SER A 427 -22.96 16.01 -5.57
CA SER A 427 -22.90 16.48 -6.96
C SER A 427 -22.33 15.41 -7.91
N ILE A 428 -21.29 14.66 -7.47
CA ILE A 428 -20.71 13.56 -8.26
C ILE A 428 -21.71 12.43 -8.47
N VAL A 429 -22.37 11.97 -7.40
CA VAL A 429 -23.37 10.88 -7.47
C VAL A 429 -24.57 11.29 -8.30
N GLN A 430 -25.02 12.56 -8.19
CA GLN A 430 -26.11 13.07 -9.00
C GLN A 430 -25.72 13.12 -10.48
N HIS A 431 -24.55 13.64 -10.81
CA HIS A 431 -24.04 13.75 -12.19
C HIS A 431 -23.92 12.37 -12.84
N LEU A 432 -23.23 11.43 -12.19
CA LEU A 432 -23.05 10.06 -12.69
C LEU A 432 -24.40 9.35 -12.76
N GLY A 433 -25.29 9.58 -11.78
CA GLY A 433 -26.65 9.13 -11.77
C GLY A 433 -27.48 9.58 -12.96
N GLN A 434 -27.17 10.67 -13.63
CA GLN A 434 -27.86 11.20 -14.80
C GLN A 434 -27.21 10.80 -16.13
N HIS A 435 -25.90 10.67 -16.18
CA HIS A 435 -25.15 10.62 -17.45
C HIS A 435 -24.48 9.26 -17.74
N ALA A 436 -24.12 8.46 -16.72
CA ALA A 436 -23.57 7.13 -16.96
C ALA A 436 -24.63 6.20 -17.55
N GLN A 437 -24.28 5.30 -18.45
CA GLN A 437 -25.19 4.39 -19.14
C GLN A 437 -24.85 2.93 -18.87
N GLY A 438 -25.78 2.04 -19.10
CA GLY A 438 -25.51 0.60 -19.01
C GLY A 438 -24.33 0.21 -19.94
N GLY A 439 -23.39 -0.52 -19.38
CA GLY A 439 -22.13 -0.85 -20.03
C GLY A 439 -20.94 0.03 -19.61
N ASP A 440 -21.17 1.20 -19.05
CA ASP A 440 -20.09 2.09 -18.59
C ASP A 440 -19.33 1.50 -17.39
N VAL A 441 -18.07 1.94 -17.23
CA VAL A 441 -17.22 1.62 -16.09
C VAL A 441 -16.84 2.91 -15.38
N ILE A 442 -17.12 2.97 -14.08
CA ILE A 442 -16.74 4.09 -13.19
C ILE A 442 -15.62 3.63 -12.28
N CYS A 443 -14.43 4.18 -12.43
CA CYS A 443 -13.32 3.95 -11.51
C CYS A 443 -13.17 5.14 -10.58
N VAL A 444 -13.25 4.88 -9.27
CA VAL A 444 -13.06 5.89 -8.21
C VAL A 444 -11.67 5.75 -7.63
N PHE A 445 -10.87 6.80 -7.77
CA PHE A 445 -9.52 6.93 -7.23
C PHE A 445 -9.55 7.73 -5.93
N THR A 446 -9.36 7.03 -4.81
CA THR A 446 -9.30 7.66 -3.48
C THR A 446 -8.49 6.81 -2.51
N ASN A 447 -7.70 7.42 -1.64
CA ASN A 447 -7.03 6.74 -0.53
C ASN A 447 -7.76 6.90 0.81
N GLY A 448 -9.00 7.40 0.78
CA GLY A 448 -9.87 7.60 1.94
C GLY A 448 -11.24 6.94 1.82
N GLY A 449 -12.14 7.37 2.67
CA GLY A 449 -13.54 6.88 2.68
C GLY A 449 -14.45 7.57 1.66
N PHE A 450 -14.07 8.75 1.19
CA PHE A 450 -14.78 9.57 0.18
C PHE A 450 -16.32 9.56 0.34
N GLY A 451 -16.79 9.85 1.55
CA GLY A 451 -18.23 9.91 1.85
C GLY A 451 -19.02 8.65 1.45
N ASN A 452 -18.38 7.48 1.45
CA ASN A 452 -18.97 6.20 1.03
C ASN A 452 -19.50 6.21 -0.41
N ILE A 453 -18.82 6.91 -1.32
CA ILE A 453 -19.25 7.16 -2.71
C ILE A 453 -19.64 5.89 -3.47
N HIS A 454 -18.93 4.78 -3.25
CA HIS A 454 -19.19 3.53 -3.96
C HIS A 454 -20.59 2.97 -3.67
N ALA A 455 -20.97 2.89 -2.39
CA ALA A 455 -22.30 2.43 -2.00
C ALA A 455 -23.40 3.37 -2.51
N ARG A 456 -23.17 4.68 -2.42
CA ARG A 456 -24.10 5.72 -2.90
C ARG A 456 -24.29 5.68 -4.42
N LEU A 457 -23.21 5.43 -5.17
CA LEU A 457 -23.28 5.22 -6.62
C LEU A 457 -24.10 3.98 -6.97
N LEU A 458 -23.79 2.85 -6.33
CA LEU A 458 -24.55 1.60 -6.57
C LEU A 458 -26.02 1.75 -6.24
N GLU A 459 -26.36 2.40 -5.15
CA GLU A 459 -27.76 2.70 -4.79
C GLU A 459 -28.43 3.61 -5.82
N ARG A 460 -27.75 4.70 -6.24
CA ARG A 460 -28.32 5.68 -7.19
C ARG A 460 -28.53 5.06 -8.58
N LEU A 461 -27.56 4.28 -9.06
CA LEU A 461 -27.63 3.60 -10.36
C LEU A 461 -28.64 2.46 -10.38
N GLY A 462 -28.86 1.79 -9.24
CA GLY A 462 -29.85 0.71 -9.10
C GLY A 462 -31.31 1.18 -9.07
N LYS A 463 -31.54 2.47 -8.84
CA LYS A 463 -32.90 3.08 -8.83
C LYS A 463 -33.37 3.59 -10.20
N ARG A 464 -32.65 3.32 -11.27
CA ARG A 464 -33.00 3.65 -12.66
C ARG A 464 -33.81 2.52 -13.31
#